data_ceab5fc89dc3a251e99e074c31282dd9
#
_entry.id   ceab5fc89dc3a251e99e074c31282dd9
#
_cell.length_a   1.000
_cell.length_b   1.000
_cell.length_c   1.000
_cell.angle_alpha   90.00
_cell.angle_beta   90.00
_cell.angle_gamma   90.00
#
_symmetry.space_group_name_H-M   'P 1'
#
loop_
_entity.id
_entity.type
_entity.pdbx_description
1 polymer ?
#
loop_
_entity_poly.entity_id
_entity_poly.type
_entity_poly.pdbx_seq_one_letter_code
_entity_poly.pdbx_strand_id
1 'polypeptide(L)'
;PEALRFLASRAGMQLPEREPSAAEKREHSLKERLLEMHKLAATHFYQLLHTEEGKHAYQYLRQRGLSDETIRKFGLGFSSKRPGELYRFLKQRGYTDAELRESGLVTIEERGARDKFWNRVMFPIMDSNSRVIAFGGRVMGEGEPKYLNSPETKLFDKSRNLYGLNYARRTRADHVILCEGYMDVISLHQWGFPE
;
A
#
# COMPACT_ATOMS: atom_id res chain seq x y z
N PRO A 1 -14.45 8.40 -17.84
CA PRO A 1 -15.28 7.51 -18.66
C PRO A 1 -16.75 7.52 -18.23
N GLU A 2 -17.07 7.40 -16.92
CA GLU A 2 -18.45 7.32 -16.42
C GLU A 2 -19.23 8.61 -16.66
N ALA A 3 -18.64 9.78 -16.38
CA ALA A 3 -19.28 11.07 -16.63
C ALA A 3 -19.60 11.27 -18.11
N LEU A 4 -18.72 10.80 -19.01
CA LEU A 4 -18.95 10.86 -20.45
C LEU A 4 -20.12 9.97 -20.89
N ARG A 5 -20.21 8.75 -20.33
CA ARG A 5 -21.34 7.83 -20.56
C ARG A 5 -22.66 8.40 -20.06
N PHE A 6 -22.63 9.01 -18.86
CA PHE A 6 -23.80 9.67 -18.29
C PHE A 6 -24.29 10.83 -19.15
N LEU A 7 -23.38 11.70 -19.59
CA LEU A 7 -23.73 12.83 -20.47
C LEU A 7 -24.20 12.36 -21.83
N ALA A 8 -23.57 11.37 -22.44
CA ALA A 8 -24.00 10.79 -23.71
C ALA A 8 -25.42 10.20 -23.61
N SER A 9 -25.68 9.44 -22.54
CA SER A 9 -27.03 8.88 -22.29
C SER A 9 -28.09 9.97 -22.17
N ARG A 10 -27.79 11.09 -21.47
CA ARG A 10 -28.71 12.22 -21.38
C ARG A 10 -28.92 12.98 -22.71
N ALA A 11 -27.90 12.98 -23.56
CA ALA A 11 -27.94 13.61 -24.89
C ALA A 11 -28.52 12.69 -25.97
N GLY A 12 -28.95 11.46 -25.63
CA GLY A 12 -29.42 10.47 -26.59
C GLY A 12 -28.35 9.99 -27.58
N MET A 13 -27.07 10.22 -27.25
CA MET A 13 -25.92 9.83 -28.09
C MET A 13 -25.39 8.45 -27.66
N GLN A 14 -25.23 7.55 -28.63
CA GLN A 14 -24.48 6.31 -28.41
C GLN A 14 -22.98 6.62 -28.57
N LEU A 15 -22.23 6.45 -27.47
CA LEU A 15 -20.78 6.47 -27.56
C LEU A 15 -20.31 5.19 -28.28
N PRO A 16 -19.36 5.29 -29.23
CA PRO A 16 -18.79 4.10 -29.81
C PRO A 16 -18.15 3.26 -28.70
N GLU A 17 -18.66 2.05 -28.48
CA GLU A 17 -18.04 1.08 -27.58
C GLU A 17 -16.76 0.58 -28.24
N ARG A 18 -15.64 1.21 -27.87
CA ARG A 18 -14.32 0.70 -28.24
C ARG A 18 -14.03 -0.51 -27.35
N GLU A 19 -14.03 -1.69 -27.91
CA GLU A 19 -13.50 -2.86 -27.19
C GLU A 19 -12.03 -2.61 -26.80
N PRO A 20 -11.68 -2.86 -25.52
CA PRO A 20 -10.29 -2.74 -25.09
C PRO A 20 -9.41 -3.68 -25.91
N SER A 21 -8.29 -3.18 -26.39
CA SER A 21 -7.29 -3.97 -27.08
C SER A 21 -6.76 -5.11 -26.20
N ALA A 22 -6.16 -6.13 -26.81
CA ALA A 22 -5.54 -7.21 -26.06
C ALA A 22 -4.45 -6.71 -25.10
N ALA A 23 -3.75 -5.63 -25.43
CA ALA A 23 -2.76 -5.00 -24.58
C ALA A 23 -3.42 -4.32 -23.36
N GLU A 24 -4.50 -3.56 -23.57
CA GLU A 24 -5.27 -2.92 -22.49
C GLU A 24 -5.89 -3.95 -21.53
N LYS A 25 -6.40 -5.06 -22.05
CA LYS A 25 -6.92 -6.17 -21.24
C LYS A 25 -5.83 -6.82 -20.40
N ARG A 26 -4.63 -7.03 -20.96
CA ARG A 26 -3.47 -7.58 -20.22
C ARG A 26 -2.99 -6.61 -19.14
N GLU A 27 -2.91 -5.32 -19.44
CA GLU A 27 -2.50 -4.31 -18.45
C GLU A 27 -3.50 -4.22 -17.30
N HIS A 28 -4.80 -4.23 -17.60
CA HIS A 28 -5.85 -4.25 -16.58
C HIS A 28 -5.74 -5.49 -15.70
N SER A 29 -5.61 -6.68 -16.30
CA SER A 29 -5.43 -7.93 -15.56
C SER A 29 -4.19 -7.91 -14.66
N LEU A 30 -3.07 -7.37 -15.14
CA LEU A 30 -1.87 -7.22 -14.32
C LEU A 30 -2.10 -6.27 -13.15
N LYS A 31 -2.74 -5.12 -13.35
CA LYS A 31 -3.07 -4.18 -12.27
C LYS A 31 -3.93 -4.82 -11.18
N GLU A 32 -4.95 -5.59 -11.54
CA GLU A 32 -5.79 -6.31 -10.58
C GLU A 32 -4.97 -7.37 -9.81
N ARG A 33 -4.11 -8.10 -10.49
CA ARG A 33 -3.19 -9.06 -9.85
C ARG A 33 -2.23 -8.39 -8.87
N LEU A 34 -1.68 -7.23 -9.23
CA LEU A 34 -0.79 -6.45 -8.36
C LEU A 34 -1.54 -5.90 -7.14
N LEU A 35 -2.78 -5.43 -7.29
CA LEU A 35 -3.62 -4.97 -6.18
C LEU A 35 -3.92 -6.11 -5.19
N GLU A 36 -4.25 -7.30 -5.69
CA GLU A 36 -4.44 -8.48 -4.85
C GLU A 36 -3.16 -8.86 -4.11
N MET A 37 -2.00 -8.84 -4.79
CA MET A 37 -0.70 -9.09 -4.19
C MET A 37 -0.39 -8.10 -3.06
N HIS A 38 -0.64 -6.80 -3.26
CA HIS A 38 -0.43 -5.78 -2.24
C HIS A 38 -1.37 -5.97 -1.03
N LYS A 39 -2.62 -6.34 -1.26
CA LYS A 39 -3.57 -6.70 -0.19
C LYS A 39 -3.07 -7.89 0.62
N LEU A 40 -2.58 -8.94 -0.04
CA LEU A 40 -2.00 -10.13 0.62
C LEU A 40 -0.74 -9.76 1.42
N ALA A 41 0.15 -8.95 0.85
CA ALA A 41 1.34 -8.47 1.53
C ALA A 41 0.98 -7.64 2.77
N ALA A 42 0.00 -6.73 2.67
CA ALA A 42 -0.48 -5.94 3.81
C ALA A 42 -1.04 -6.83 4.93
N THR A 43 -1.85 -7.82 4.58
CA THR A 43 -2.39 -8.79 5.54
C THR A 43 -1.27 -9.58 6.21
N HIS A 44 -0.28 -10.02 5.44
CA HIS A 44 0.87 -10.75 5.94
C HIS A 44 1.71 -9.91 6.92
N PHE A 45 2.03 -8.68 6.57
CA PHE A 45 2.74 -7.76 7.46
C PHE A 45 1.95 -7.45 8.74
N TYR A 46 0.62 -7.28 8.63
CA TYR A 46 -0.23 -7.08 9.80
C TYR A 46 -0.20 -8.30 10.74
N GLN A 47 -0.29 -9.50 10.19
CA GLN A 47 -0.20 -10.75 10.98
C GLN A 47 1.16 -10.87 11.66
N LEU A 48 2.26 -10.61 10.94
CA LEU A 48 3.63 -10.64 11.51
C LEU A 48 3.80 -9.67 12.68
N LEU A 49 3.17 -8.50 12.64
CA LEU A 49 3.21 -7.53 13.73
C LEU A 49 2.70 -8.12 15.06
N HIS A 50 1.74 -9.05 15.00
CA HIS A 50 1.11 -9.68 16.15
C HIS A 50 1.74 -11.01 16.56
N THR A 51 2.90 -11.36 15.99
CA THR A 51 3.69 -12.53 16.39
C THR A 51 4.80 -12.15 17.38
N GLU A 52 5.45 -13.13 18.00
CA GLU A 52 6.65 -12.89 18.82
C GLU A 52 7.76 -12.18 18.04
N GLU A 53 7.92 -12.48 16.75
CA GLU A 53 8.89 -11.80 15.89
C GLU A 53 8.58 -10.29 15.72
N GLY A 54 7.30 -9.92 15.61
CA GLY A 54 6.85 -8.54 15.46
C GLY A 54 6.69 -7.76 16.75
N LYS A 55 6.81 -8.40 17.93
CA LYS A 55 6.53 -7.82 19.24
C LYS A 55 7.24 -6.49 19.50
N HIS A 56 8.51 -6.39 19.12
CA HIS A 56 9.28 -5.15 19.28
C HIS A 56 8.76 -4.00 18.41
N ALA A 57 8.26 -4.30 17.21
CA ALA A 57 7.64 -3.33 16.33
C ALA A 57 6.26 -2.91 16.85
N TYR A 58 5.47 -3.83 17.37
CA TYR A 58 4.21 -3.53 18.04
C TYR A 58 4.43 -2.65 19.27
N GLN A 59 5.38 -2.99 20.13
CA GLN A 59 5.75 -2.19 21.31
C GLN A 59 6.19 -0.77 20.92
N TYR A 60 6.97 -0.63 19.85
CA TYR A 60 7.35 0.67 19.32
C TYR A 60 6.11 1.51 18.95
N LEU A 61 5.13 0.95 18.25
CA LEU A 61 3.90 1.67 17.88
C LEU A 61 3.11 2.09 19.13
N ARG A 62 3.03 1.21 20.14
CA ARG A 62 2.37 1.52 21.42
C ARG A 62 3.10 2.63 22.20
N GLN A 63 4.43 2.61 22.26
CA GLN A 63 5.25 3.66 22.85
C GLN A 63 5.11 5.01 22.13
N ARG A 64 4.82 4.98 20.84
CA ARG A 64 4.46 6.17 20.04
C ARG A 64 3.04 6.67 20.29
N GLY A 65 2.30 6.06 21.21
CA GLY A 65 0.96 6.47 21.62
C GLY A 65 -0.17 5.94 20.75
N LEU A 66 0.09 5.04 19.78
CA LEU A 66 -0.97 4.51 18.94
C LEU A 66 -1.81 3.45 19.65
N SER A 67 -3.13 3.54 19.56
CA SER A 67 -4.08 2.54 20.04
C SER A 67 -4.13 1.33 19.10
N ASP A 68 -4.61 0.19 19.62
CA ASP A 68 -4.82 -1.02 18.82
C ASP A 68 -5.83 -0.80 17.70
N GLU A 69 -6.84 0.03 17.97
CA GLU A 69 -7.85 0.42 16.99
C GLU A 69 -7.19 1.17 15.84
N THR A 70 -6.30 2.13 16.12
CA THR A 70 -5.56 2.89 15.12
C THR A 70 -4.59 2.01 14.34
N ILE A 71 -3.84 1.12 15.01
CA ILE A 71 -2.95 0.15 14.36
C ILE A 71 -3.73 -0.71 13.37
N ARG A 72 -4.89 -1.23 13.77
CA ARG A 72 -5.78 -2.02 12.91
C ARG A 72 -6.38 -1.19 11.78
N LYS A 73 -6.86 0.02 12.05
CA LYS A 73 -7.51 0.90 11.08
C LYS A 73 -6.58 1.28 9.94
N PHE A 74 -5.32 1.58 10.25
CA PHE A 74 -4.30 1.89 9.25
C PHE A 74 -3.62 0.64 8.67
N GLY A 75 -3.92 -0.55 9.20
CA GLY A 75 -3.33 -1.80 8.74
C GLY A 75 -1.82 -1.85 8.96
N LEU A 76 -1.31 -1.21 10.03
CA LEU A 76 0.12 -1.17 10.31
C LEU A 76 0.65 -2.57 10.51
N GLY A 77 1.85 -2.84 9.97
CA GLY A 77 2.43 -4.17 9.95
C GLY A 77 3.90 -4.19 10.31
N PHE A 78 4.50 -5.35 10.15
CA PHE A 78 5.93 -5.57 10.35
C PHE A 78 6.49 -6.46 9.22
N SER A 79 7.63 -6.08 8.65
CA SER A 79 8.39 -6.92 7.73
C SER A 79 9.50 -7.65 8.47
N SER A 80 9.55 -8.97 8.26
CA SER A 80 10.45 -9.89 8.95
C SER A 80 11.93 -9.55 8.75
N LYS A 81 12.76 -10.05 9.69
CA LYS A 81 14.23 -10.12 9.53
C LYS A 81 14.69 -11.31 8.68
N ARG A 82 13.80 -12.23 8.33
CA ARG A 82 14.13 -13.44 7.58
C ARG A 82 14.27 -13.11 6.09
N PRO A 83 15.46 -13.34 5.49
CA PRO A 83 15.67 -13.02 4.08
C PRO A 83 14.70 -13.75 3.16
N GLY A 84 14.08 -13.01 2.20
CA GLY A 84 13.18 -13.56 1.20
C GLY A 84 11.90 -14.19 1.76
N GLU A 85 11.46 -13.75 2.92
CA GLU A 85 10.28 -14.29 3.57
C GLU A 85 9.00 -13.92 2.80
N LEU A 86 8.85 -12.64 2.44
CA LEU A 86 7.73 -12.17 1.63
C LEU A 86 7.76 -12.77 0.22
N TYR A 87 8.95 -12.87 -0.39
CA TYR A 87 9.11 -13.51 -1.70
C TYR A 87 8.55 -14.94 -1.68
N ARG A 88 8.99 -15.79 -0.73
CA ARG A 88 8.50 -17.17 -0.60
C ARG A 88 6.99 -17.22 -0.34
N PHE A 89 6.50 -16.35 0.52
CA PHE A 89 5.06 -16.25 0.83
C PHE A 89 4.22 -15.97 -0.42
N LEU A 90 4.66 -15.04 -1.27
CA LEU A 90 3.95 -14.70 -2.50
C LEU A 90 4.13 -15.77 -3.59
N LYS A 91 5.31 -16.37 -3.72
CA LYS A 91 5.54 -17.49 -4.65
C LYS A 91 4.63 -18.68 -4.35
N GLN A 92 4.44 -19.04 -3.07
CA GLN A 92 3.53 -20.11 -2.66
C GLN A 92 2.05 -19.82 -3.02
N ARG A 93 1.71 -18.56 -3.27
CA ARG A 93 0.37 -18.11 -3.72
C ARG A 93 0.24 -17.99 -5.23
N GLY A 94 1.24 -18.48 -5.97
CA GLY A 94 1.20 -18.55 -7.42
C GLY A 94 1.57 -17.27 -8.15
N TYR A 95 2.24 -16.31 -7.49
CA TYR A 95 2.76 -15.14 -8.17
C TYR A 95 4.07 -15.47 -8.89
N THR A 96 4.18 -14.98 -10.12
CA THR A 96 5.36 -15.16 -10.96
C THR A 96 6.46 -14.13 -10.60
N ASP A 97 7.70 -14.42 -10.97
CA ASP A 97 8.80 -13.48 -10.78
C ASP A 97 8.62 -12.18 -11.58
N ALA A 98 7.95 -12.26 -12.73
CA ALA A 98 7.61 -11.08 -13.52
C ALA A 98 6.62 -10.16 -12.77
N GLU A 99 5.55 -10.71 -12.17
CA GLU A 99 4.60 -9.96 -11.36
C GLU A 99 5.27 -9.39 -10.10
N LEU A 100 6.15 -10.15 -9.45
CA LEU A 100 6.88 -9.70 -8.28
C LEU A 100 7.82 -8.52 -8.56
N ARG A 101 8.51 -8.52 -9.73
CA ARG A 101 9.30 -7.36 -10.16
C ARG A 101 8.46 -6.10 -10.33
N GLU A 102 7.29 -6.23 -10.96
CA GLU A 102 6.36 -5.12 -11.21
C GLU A 102 5.72 -4.59 -9.92
N SER A 103 5.69 -5.37 -8.84
CA SER A 103 5.05 -4.99 -7.58
C SER A 103 5.83 -3.96 -6.77
N GLY A 104 7.14 -3.87 -6.94
CA GLY A 104 8.01 -3.07 -6.08
C GLY A 104 8.19 -3.61 -4.65
N LEU A 105 7.70 -4.82 -4.35
CA LEU A 105 7.85 -5.49 -3.05
C LEU A 105 9.12 -6.33 -2.94
N VAL A 106 9.62 -6.79 -4.09
CA VAL A 106 10.76 -7.71 -4.21
C VAL A 106 11.69 -7.20 -5.29
N THR A 107 12.98 -7.30 -5.05
CA THR A 107 14.03 -7.13 -6.06
C THR A 107 14.51 -8.50 -6.48
N ILE A 108 14.50 -8.80 -7.78
CA ILE A 108 14.94 -10.08 -8.34
C ILE A 108 16.14 -9.82 -9.24
N GLU A 109 17.29 -10.31 -8.85
CA GLU A 109 18.58 -10.21 -9.53
C GLU A 109 19.08 -11.60 -9.92
N GLU A 110 20.17 -11.68 -10.70
CA GLU A 110 20.81 -12.96 -11.07
C GLU A 110 21.20 -13.82 -9.86
N ARG A 111 21.56 -13.19 -8.74
CA ARG A 111 21.95 -13.84 -7.48
C ARG A 111 20.79 -14.26 -6.60
N GLY A 112 19.54 -14.00 -7.01
CA GLY A 112 18.36 -14.38 -6.26
C GLY A 112 17.39 -13.22 -6.00
N ALA A 113 16.34 -13.52 -5.23
CA ALA A 113 15.30 -12.57 -4.85
C ALA A 113 15.52 -12.03 -3.44
N ARG A 114 15.29 -10.74 -3.25
CA ARG A 114 15.35 -10.06 -1.96
C ARG A 114 14.10 -9.24 -1.72
N ASP A 115 13.56 -9.34 -0.52
CA ASP A 115 12.46 -8.49 -0.09
C ASP A 115 12.93 -7.03 -0.02
N LYS A 116 12.10 -6.12 -0.53
CA LYS A 116 12.39 -4.67 -0.50
C LYS A 116 12.44 -4.13 0.92
N PHE A 117 11.55 -4.63 1.76
CA PHE A 117 11.41 -4.20 3.15
C PHE A 117 11.95 -5.29 4.07
N TRP A 118 12.87 -4.92 4.94
CA TRP A 118 13.53 -5.81 5.89
C TRP A 118 13.56 -5.16 7.27
N ASN A 119 13.07 -5.85 8.30
CA ASN A 119 13.03 -5.38 9.68
C ASN A 119 12.43 -3.97 9.82
N ARG A 120 11.20 -3.78 9.32
CA ARG A 120 10.55 -2.46 9.30
C ARG A 120 9.12 -2.53 9.82
N VAL A 121 8.71 -1.49 10.55
CA VAL A 121 7.28 -1.17 10.70
C VAL A 121 6.76 -0.76 9.33
N MET A 122 5.64 -1.35 8.92
CA MET A 122 5.05 -1.16 7.59
C MET A 122 3.82 -0.27 7.64
N PHE A 123 3.76 0.68 6.75
CA PHE A 123 2.67 1.63 6.56
C PHE A 123 2.07 1.38 5.17
N PRO A 124 0.89 0.72 5.07
CA PRO A 124 0.22 0.56 3.78
C PRO A 124 -0.20 1.92 3.22
N ILE A 125 0.20 2.21 1.99
CA ILE A 125 -0.23 3.40 1.25
C ILE A 125 -1.44 3.00 0.41
N MET A 126 -2.55 3.73 0.57
CA MET A 126 -3.82 3.41 -0.07
C MET A 126 -4.20 4.45 -1.10
N ASP A 127 -4.84 4.02 -2.18
CA ASP A 127 -5.48 4.91 -3.14
C ASP A 127 -6.79 5.50 -2.58
N SER A 128 -7.44 6.38 -3.35
CA SER A 128 -8.71 7.01 -2.98
C SER A 128 -9.85 6.02 -2.70
N ASN A 129 -9.73 4.77 -3.18
CA ASN A 129 -10.70 3.69 -2.96
C ASN A 129 -10.30 2.77 -1.80
N SER A 130 -9.29 3.15 -1.02
CA SER A 130 -8.74 2.37 0.09
C SER A 130 -8.14 1.01 -0.34
N ARG A 131 -7.65 0.88 -1.56
CA ARG A 131 -6.89 -0.27 -2.02
C ARG A 131 -5.40 0.00 -1.76
N VAL A 132 -4.69 -0.99 -1.23
CA VAL A 132 -3.26 -0.88 -0.97
C VAL A 132 -2.49 -0.88 -2.29
N ILE A 133 -1.76 0.19 -2.56
CA ILE A 133 -1.01 0.41 -3.81
C ILE A 133 0.51 0.46 -3.62
N ALA A 134 0.97 0.68 -2.37
CA ALA A 134 2.38 0.79 -2.02
C ALA A 134 2.57 0.64 -0.51
N PHE A 135 3.81 0.74 -0.06
CA PHE A 135 4.17 0.74 1.34
C PHE A 135 5.25 1.77 1.65
N GLY A 136 5.16 2.36 2.84
CA GLY A 136 6.28 2.94 3.55
C GLY A 136 6.81 1.97 4.61
N GLY A 137 8.09 2.03 4.92
CA GLY A 137 8.68 1.16 5.93
C GLY A 137 9.68 1.91 6.81
N ARG A 138 9.47 1.96 8.13
CA ARG A 138 10.42 2.53 9.10
C ARG A 138 11.29 1.42 9.68
N VAL A 139 12.61 1.56 9.56
CA VAL A 139 13.55 0.55 10.09
C VAL A 139 13.44 0.42 11.62
N MET A 140 13.52 -0.81 12.09
CA MET A 140 13.57 -1.14 13.51
C MET A 140 15.02 -1.39 13.94
N GLY A 141 15.54 -0.54 14.82
CA GLY A 141 16.95 -0.54 15.20
C GLY A 141 17.82 0.29 14.26
N GLU A 142 19.08 -0.11 14.13
CA GLU A 142 20.05 0.52 13.23
C GLU A 142 19.81 0.10 11.78
N GLY A 143 19.99 1.01 10.86
CA GLY A 143 19.85 0.79 9.41
C GLY A 143 19.42 2.03 8.65
N GLU A 144 19.85 2.10 7.39
CA GLU A 144 19.53 3.19 6.48
C GLU A 144 18.75 2.68 5.26
N PRO A 145 17.89 3.49 4.70
CA PRO A 145 17.37 4.75 5.21
C PRO A 145 16.38 4.50 6.37
N LYS A 146 16.24 5.49 7.29
CA LYS A 146 15.28 5.41 8.40
C LYS A 146 13.86 5.14 7.91
N TYR A 147 13.44 5.83 6.84
CA TYR A 147 12.20 5.55 6.11
C TYR A 147 12.51 5.15 4.67
N LEU A 148 11.90 4.08 4.23
CA LEU A 148 11.99 3.55 2.87
C LEU A 148 10.58 3.46 2.28
N ASN A 149 10.37 3.99 1.08
CA ASN A 149 9.10 3.87 0.37
C ASN A 149 9.22 2.89 -0.78
N SER A 150 8.06 2.34 -1.20
CA SER A 150 7.97 1.63 -2.47
C SER A 150 8.52 2.49 -3.61
N PRO A 151 9.14 1.88 -4.62
CA PRO A 151 9.44 2.57 -5.87
C PRO A 151 8.13 2.94 -6.58
N GLU A 152 8.23 3.75 -7.61
CA GLU A 152 7.12 3.95 -8.53
C GLU A 152 6.81 2.67 -9.29
N THR A 153 5.52 2.38 -9.46
CA THR A 153 5.02 1.16 -10.12
C THR A 153 3.80 1.50 -10.97
N LYS A 154 3.24 0.52 -11.65
CA LYS A 154 1.97 0.68 -12.36
C LYS A 154 0.78 1.02 -11.45
N LEU A 155 0.89 0.77 -10.14
CA LEU A 155 -0.12 1.11 -9.14
C LEU A 155 0.16 2.42 -8.41
N PHE A 156 1.42 2.79 -8.27
CA PHE A 156 1.85 3.86 -7.36
C PHE A 156 2.70 4.92 -8.07
N ASP A 157 2.19 6.14 -8.08
CA ASP A 157 2.87 7.36 -8.48
C ASP A 157 2.95 8.29 -7.27
N LYS A 158 4.16 8.56 -6.77
CA LYS A 158 4.40 9.38 -5.57
C LYS A 158 3.87 10.79 -5.70
N SER A 159 3.88 11.35 -6.90
CA SER A 159 3.42 12.72 -7.16
C SER A 159 1.90 12.87 -7.08
N ARG A 160 1.16 11.76 -7.12
CA ARG A 160 -0.32 11.73 -7.16
C ARG A 160 -0.97 11.12 -5.93
N ASN A 161 -0.17 10.71 -4.95
CA ASN A 161 -0.69 10.00 -3.79
C ASN A 161 -0.21 10.65 -2.49
N LEU A 162 -1.16 11.08 -1.67
CA LEU A 162 -0.93 11.52 -0.30
C LEU A 162 -1.36 10.43 0.67
N TYR A 163 -0.54 10.17 1.68
CA TYR A 163 -0.87 9.21 2.73
C TYR A 163 -2.07 9.69 3.54
N GLY A 164 -3.05 8.82 3.76
CA GLY A 164 -4.26 9.17 4.51
C GLY A 164 -5.35 9.88 3.70
N LEU A 165 -5.11 10.25 2.43
CA LEU A 165 -6.09 10.95 1.60
C LEU A 165 -7.41 10.17 1.46
N ASN A 166 -7.38 8.85 1.46
CA ASN A 166 -8.57 7.99 1.44
C ASN A 166 -9.48 8.20 2.67
N TYR A 167 -8.92 8.61 3.81
CA TYR A 167 -9.67 8.98 5.00
C TYR A 167 -10.15 10.43 4.93
N ALA A 168 -9.27 11.36 4.63
CA ALA A 168 -9.57 12.79 4.54
C ALA A 168 -10.74 13.07 3.56
N ARG A 169 -10.77 12.42 2.41
CA ARG A 169 -11.86 12.57 1.42
C ARG A 169 -13.25 12.13 1.91
N ARG A 170 -13.33 11.40 3.02
CA ARG A 170 -14.61 10.97 3.59
C ARG A 170 -15.13 11.92 4.66
N THR A 171 -14.37 12.92 5.02
CA THR A 171 -14.78 13.96 5.97
C THR A 171 -15.68 14.99 5.26
N ARG A 172 -16.37 15.79 6.07
CA ARG A 172 -17.13 16.94 5.60
C ARG A 172 -16.38 18.26 5.85
N ALA A 173 -15.10 18.17 6.23
CA ALA A 173 -14.26 19.35 6.45
C ALA A 173 -14.07 20.11 5.12
N ASP A 174 -14.00 21.42 5.22
CA ASP A 174 -13.75 22.35 4.10
C ASP A 174 -12.25 22.60 3.87
N HIS A 175 -11.41 21.92 4.65
CA HIS A 175 -9.96 22.03 4.60
C HIS A 175 -9.28 20.64 4.72
N VAL A 176 -7.99 20.61 4.52
CA VAL A 176 -7.13 19.42 4.68
C VAL A 176 -5.89 19.82 5.49
N ILE A 177 -5.51 18.98 6.46
CA ILE A 177 -4.28 19.16 7.23
C ILE A 177 -3.15 18.41 6.53
N LEU A 178 -2.15 19.14 6.04
CA LEU A 178 -0.97 18.56 5.40
C LEU A 178 0.14 18.31 6.42
N CYS A 179 0.62 17.05 6.50
CA CYS A 179 1.67 16.62 7.41
C CYS A 179 2.87 16.07 6.63
N GLU A 180 4.06 16.12 7.24
CA GLU A 180 5.29 15.63 6.60
C GLU A 180 5.47 14.10 6.68
N GLY A 181 4.93 13.46 7.72
CA GLY A 181 5.22 12.04 7.99
C GLY A 181 3.99 11.17 8.25
N TYR A 182 4.16 9.86 8.05
CA TYR A 182 3.13 8.84 8.32
C TYR A 182 2.58 8.92 9.74
N MET A 183 3.47 9.06 10.73
CA MET A 183 3.09 9.06 12.13
C MET A 183 2.27 10.30 12.50
N ASP A 184 2.52 11.43 11.86
CA ASP A 184 1.79 12.66 12.10
C ASP A 184 0.35 12.54 11.63
N VAL A 185 0.16 12.04 10.39
CA VAL A 185 -1.17 11.75 9.82
C VAL A 185 -1.93 10.77 10.71
N ILE A 186 -1.30 9.64 11.13
CA ILE A 186 -1.94 8.63 11.95
C ILE A 186 -2.33 9.19 13.32
N SER A 187 -1.44 9.99 13.93
CA SER A 187 -1.68 10.60 15.24
C SER A 187 -2.82 11.59 15.19
N LEU A 188 -2.84 12.51 14.23
CA LEU A 188 -3.94 13.46 14.04
C LEU A 188 -5.26 12.72 13.83
N HIS A 189 -5.28 11.73 12.97
CA HIS A 189 -6.46 10.92 12.74
C HIS A 189 -6.95 10.21 14.02
N GLN A 190 -6.04 9.69 14.86
CA GLN A 190 -6.40 9.07 16.13
C GLN A 190 -7.08 10.05 17.08
N TRP A 191 -6.65 11.31 17.06
CA TRP A 191 -7.18 12.36 17.92
C TRP A 191 -8.37 13.12 17.34
N GLY A 192 -8.97 12.61 16.28
CA GLY A 192 -10.22 13.12 15.72
C GLY A 192 -10.06 14.17 14.62
N PHE A 193 -8.87 14.27 14.01
CA PHE A 193 -8.57 15.14 12.87
C PHE A 193 -8.26 14.27 11.63
N PRO A 194 -9.28 13.69 11.00
CA PRO A 194 -9.10 12.79 9.86
C PRO A 194 -8.93 13.53 8.51
N GLU A 195 -9.12 14.85 8.45
CA GLU A 195 -9.04 15.73 7.28
C GLU A 195 -7.62 16.04 6.78
#